data_4511c2e5f71668447647dae9fdcf664c
#
_entry.id   4511c2e5f71668447647dae9fdcf664c
#
_cell.length_a   1.000
_cell.length_b   1.000
_cell.length_c   1.000
_cell.angle_alpha   90.00
_cell.angle_beta   90.00
_cell.angle_gamma   90.00
#
_symmetry.space_group_name_H-M   'P 1'
#
loop_
_entity.id
_entity.type
_entity.pdbx_description
1 polymer ?
#
loop_
_entity_poly.entity_id
_entity_poly.type
_entity_poly.pdbx_seq_one_letter_code
_entity_poly.pdbx_strand_id
1 'polypeptide(L)'
;MKYCTSTKWYWPEGVPSEQKFVEQLAEILPLADWERAYWYKIDDNHSGSFTLYPDKEAYLRYMAELNEFRGKATSDGITMIDMVEGSALGEN
;
A
#
# COMPACT_ATOMS: atom_id res chain seq x y z
N MET A 1 -1.74 14.19 -14.71
CA MET A 1 -1.48 12.79 -15.07
C MET A 1 -1.51 11.94 -13.80
N LYS A 2 -2.26 10.86 -13.83
CA LYS A 2 -2.37 9.99 -12.66
C LYS A 2 -1.06 9.29 -12.34
N TYR A 3 -0.86 8.99 -11.08
CA TYR A 3 0.36 8.37 -10.58
C TYR A 3 0.03 7.04 -9.93
N CYS A 4 0.81 6.01 -10.24
CA CYS A 4 0.56 4.63 -9.77
C CYS A 4 1.70 4.14 -8.91
N THR A 5 1.37 3.39 -7.86
CA THR A 5 2.36 2.68 -7.06
C THR A 5 1.95 1.23 -6.91
N SER A 6 2.94 0.35 -6.84
CA SER A 6 2.73 -1.08 -6.59
C SER A 6 3.75 -1.54 -5.56
N THR A 7 3.28 -2.27 -4.55
CA THR A 7 4.15 -2.75 -3.48
C THR A 7 3.98 -4.24 -3.27
N LYS A 8 5.00 -4.86 -2.68
CA LYS A 8 4.97 -6.26 -2.31
C LYS A 8 5.53 -6.42 -0.90
N TRP A 9 4.83 -7.19 -0.06
CA TRP A 9 5.14 -7.30 1.37
C TRP A 9 5.30 -8.74 1.79
N TYR A 10 6.23 -8.97 2.71
CA TYR A 10 6.43 -10.26 3.36
C TYR A 10 5.83 -10.23 4.77
N TRP A 11 5.06 -11.25 5.13
CA TRP A 11 4.41 -11.42 6.41
C TRP A 11 4.95 -12.68 7.07
N PRO A 12 5.86 -12.57 8.07
CA PRO A 12 6.48 -13.75 8.68
C PRO A 12 5.47 -14.69 9.34
N GLU A 13 4.37 -14.16 9.86
CA GLU A 13 3.33 -14.96 10.52
C GLU A 13 2.13 -15.25 9.62
N GLY A 14 2.26 -14.95 8.32
CA GLY A 14 1.20 -15.16 7.35
C GLY A 14 0.36 -13.91 7.10
N VAL A 15 -0.16 -13.79 5.88
CA VAL A 15 -1.07 -12.71 5.50
C VAL A 15 -2.35 -12.84 6.33
N PRO A 16 -2.81 -11.76 6.99
CA PRO A 16 -4.01 -11.84 7.83
C PRO A 16 -5.27 -12.12 7.01
N SER A 17 -6.33 -12.53 7.70
CA SER A 17 -7.64 -12.69 7.08
C SER A 17 -8.13 -11.37 6.51
N GLU A 18 -9.05 -11.43 5.57
CA GLU A 18 -9.65 -10.23 4.97
C GLU A 18 -10.19 -9.28 6.04
N GLN A 19 -10.89 -9.81 7.02
CA GLN A 19 -11.47 -9.01 8.11
C GLN A 19 -10.39 -8.29 8.92
N LYS A 20 -9.33 -8.99 9.31
CA LYS A 20 -8.22 -8.38 10.05
C LYS A 20 -7.48 -7.33 9.22
N PHE A 21 -7.31 -7.60 7.93
CA PHE A 21 -6.66 -6.66 7.04
C PHE A 21 -7.45 -5.35 6.93
N VAL A 22 -8.77 -5.45 6.80
CA VAL A 22 -9.65 -4.28 6.75
C VAL A 22 -9.55 -3.47 8.04
N GLU A 23 -9.50 -4.13 9.19
CA GLU A 23 -9.33 -3.46 10.48
C GLU A 23 -8.00 -2.69 10.55
N GLN A 24 -6.91 -3.28 10.06
CA GLN A 24 -5.61 -2.62 10.01
C GLN A 24 -5.61 -1.41 9.06
N LEU A 25 -6.28 -1.55 7.92
CA LEU A 25 -6.40 -0.46 6.95
C LEU A 25 -7.18 0.73 7.50
N ALA A 26 -8.11 0.51 8.41
CA ALA A 26 -8.91 1.57 8.99
C ALA A 26 -8.06 2.65 9.65
N GLU A 27 -6.84 2.32 10.09
CA GLU A 27 -5.91 3.28 10.67
C GLU A 27 -5.36 4.27 9.65
N ILE A 28 -5.22 3.86 8.39
CA ILE A 28 -4.63 4.71 7.35
C ILE A 28 -5.66 5.30 6.39
N LEU A 29 -6.88 4.77 6.35
CA LEU A 29 -7.92 5.26 5.45
C LEU A 29 -8.21 6.76 5.61
N PRO A 30 -8.24 7.33 6.82
CA PRO A 30 -8.46 8.77 6.99
C PRO A 30 -7.34 9.64 6.39
N LEU A 31 -6.17 9.06 6.15
CA LEU A 31 -5.02 9.78 5.60
C LEU A 31 -4.93 9.64 4.07
N ALA A 32 -5.79 8.82 3.49
CA ALA A 32 -5.69 8.44 2.09
C ALA A 32 -5.99 9.57 1.12
N ASP A 33 -5.09 9.78 0.17
CA ASP A 33 -5.21 10.73 -0.93
C ASP A 33 -5.34 10.00 -2.29
N TRP A 34 -5.52 8.71 -2.27
CA TRP A 34 -5.66 7.93 -3.51
C TRP A 34 -7.08 7.98 -4.07
N GLU A 35 -7.20 7.74 -5.39
CA GLU A 35 -8.48 7.55 -6.04
C GLU A 35 -8.98 6.11 -5.89
N ARG A 36 -8.05 5.16 -6.01
CA ARG A 36 -8.32 3.72 -5.87
C ARG A 36 -7.14 3.04 -5.26
N ALA A 37 -7.41 1.98 -4.51
CA ALA A 37 -6.36 1.14 -3.95
C ALA A 37 -6.87 -0.29 -3.85
N TYR A 38 -6.00 -1.24 -4.13
CA TYR A 38 -6.28 -2.66 -4.02
C TYR A 38 -5.18 -3.32 -3.24
N TRP A 39 -5.56 -4.20 -2.33
CA TRP A 39 -4.62 -5.06 -1.62
C TRP A 39 -5.01 -6.50 -1.91
N TYR A 40 -4.03 -7.35 -2.18
CA TYR A 40 -4.31 -8.72 -2.56
C TYR A 40 -3.31 -9.68 -1.94
N LYS A 41 -3.75 -10.91 -1.71
CA LYS A 41 -2.91 -11.99 -1.21
C LYS A 41 -2.23 -12.66 -2.40
N ILE A 42 -0.90 -12.79 -2.33
CA ILE A 42 -0.12 -13.50 -3.36
C ILE A 42 0.02 -14.97 -2.96
N ASP A 43 0.43 -15.21 -1.72
CA ASP A 43 0.51 -16.54 -1.12
C ASP A 43 0.35 -16.39 0.40
N ASP A 44 0.61 -17.46 1.16
CA ASP A 44 0.38 -17.44 2.61
C ASP A 44 1.20 -16.40 3.35
N ASN A 45 2.36 -16.00 2.81
CA ASN A 45 3.28 -15.09 3.47
C ASN A 45 3.54 -13.79 2.68
N HIS A 46 2.87 -13.59 1.54
CA HIS A 46 3.11 -12.42 0.70
C HIS A 46 1.80 -11.75 0.31
N SER A 47 1.81 -10.43 0.37
CA SER A 47 0.70 -9.62 -0.14
C SER A 47 1.24 -8.55 -1.08
N GLY A 48 0.35 -7.98 -1.88
CA GLY A 48 0.68 -6.88 -2.78
C GLY A 48 -0.34 -5.77 -2.67
N SER A 49 0.01 -4.63 -3.20
CA SER A 49 -0.93 -3.53 -3.34
C SER A 49 -0.72 -2.79 -4.65
N PHE A 50 -1.80 -2.20 -5.14
CA PHE A 50 -1.78 -1.26 -6.25
C PHE A 50 -2.59 -0.03 -5.83
N THR A 51 -2.01 1.15 -5.99
CA THR A 51 -2.65 2.39 -5.59
C THR A 51 -2.60 3.41 -6.72
N LEU A 52 -3.72 4.08 -6.98
CA LEU A 52 -3.84 5.10 -8.01
C LEU A 52 -4.09 6.45 -7.35
N TYR A 53 -3.21 7.40 -7.61
CA TYR A 53 -3.31 8.78 -7.12
C TYR A 53 -3.72 9.71 -8.26
N PRO A 54 -4.43 10.81 -7.97
CA PRO A 54 -4.81 11.78 -9.01
C PRO A 54 -3.60 12.41 -9.70
N ASP A 55 -2.49 12.58 -8.97
CA ASP A 55 -1.22 13.09 -9.51
C ASP A 55 -0.07 12.72 -8.57
N LYS A 56 1.15 12.99 -9.00
CA LYS A 56 2.34 12.71 -8.20
C LYS A 56 2.39 13.53 -6.91
N GLU A 57 1.86 14.74 -6.93
CA GLU A 57 1.86 15.61 -5.75
C GLU A 57 0.99 15.01 -4.63
N ALA A 58 -0.17 14.44 -4.98
CA ALA A 58 -1.02 13.74 -4.00
C ALA A 58 -0.27 12.59 -3.34
N TYR A 59 0.48 11.82 -4.13
CA TYR A 59 1.32 10.75 -3.62
C TYR A 59 2.38 11.29 -2.64
N LEU A 60 3.07 12.36 -3.01
CA LEU A 60 4.13 12.95 -2.17
C LEU A 60 3.57 13.53 -0.88
N ARG A 61 2.40 14.15 -0.92
CA ARG A 61 1.74 14.66 0.29
C ARG A 61 1.44 13.56 1.29
N TYR A 62 1.09 12.38 0.79
CA TYR A 62 0.73 11.24 1.63
C TYR A 62 1.94 10.48 2.17
N MET A 63 3.13 10.69 1.58
CA MET A 63 4.33 9.89 1.89
C MET A 63 4.74 9.91 3.36
N ALA A 64 4.61 11.04 4.04
CA ALA A 64 5.02 11.14 5.44
C ALA A 64 4.23 10.16 6.32
N GLU A 65 2.91 10.16 6.20
CA GLU A 65 2.04 9.26 6.95
C GLU A 65 2.23 7.81 6.51
N LEU A 66 2.39 7.61 5.19
CA LEU A 66 2.61 6.28 4.64
C LEU A 66 3.92 5.67 5.13
N ASN A 67 4.99 6.47 5.21
CA ASN A 67 6.29 6.02 5.72
C ASN A 67 6.21 5.67 7.20
N GLU A 68 5.47 6.45 7.99
CA GLU A 68 5.25 6.15 9.41
C GLU A 68 4.54 4.82 9.58
N PHE A 69 3.49 4.57 8.79
CA PHE A 69 2.77 3.30 8.81
C PHE A 69 3.68 2.14 8.40
N ARG A 70 4.47 2.30 7.34
CA ARG A 70 5.41 1.27 6.88
C ARG A 70 6.48 0.97 7.91
N GLY A 71 6.97 1.99 8.61
CA GLY A 71 7.92 1.83 9.70
C GLY A 71 7.35 0.98 10.82
N LYS A 72 6.10 1.22 11.20
CA LYS A 72 5.39 0.43 12.21
C LYS A 72 5.23 -1.02 11.75
N ALA A 73 4.83 -1.25 10.51
CA ALA A 73 4.69 -2.59 9.95
C ALA A 73 6.03 -3.34 9.98
N THR A 74 7.12 -2.65 9.64
CA THR A 74 8.46 -3.24 9.68
C THR A 74 8.84 -3.66 11.10
N SER A 75 8.49 -2.86 12.12
CA SER A 75 8.80 -3.22 13.50
C SER A 75 8.03 -4.46 13.97
N ASP A 76 6.89 -4.78 13.33
CA ASP A 76 6.14 -6.02 13.57
C ASP A 76 6.69 -7.20 12.76
N GLY A 77 7.81 -7.01 12.04
CA GLY A 77 8.41 -8.04 11.22
C GLY A 77 7.87 -8.11 9.80
N ILE A 78 6.87 -7.31 9.49
CA ILE A 78 6.29 -7.21 8.14
C ILE A 78 7.21 -6.31 7.31
N THR A 79 7.70 -6.82 6.19
CA THR A 79 8.73 -6.14 5.41
C THR A 79 8.27 -5.87 3.98
N MET A 80 8.44 -4.64 3.52
CA MET A 80 8.23 -4.30 2.12
C MET A 80 9.43 -4.80 1.31
N ILE A 81 9.19 -5.76 0.41
CA ILE A 81 10.26 -6.39 -0.36
C ILE A 81 10.40 -5.84 -1.76
N ASP A 82 9.40 -5.11 -2.25
CA ASP A 82 9.47 -4.49 -3.56
C ASP A 82 8.51 -3.30 -3.62
N MET A 83 8.90 -2.30 -4.40
CA MET A 83 8.06 -1.14 -4.69
C MET A 83 8.43 -0.58 -6.05
N VAL A 84 7.42 -0.38 -6.89
CA VAL A 84 7.59 0.32 -8.17
C VAL A 84 6.55 1.42 -8.25
N GLU A 85 6.93 2.51 -8.90
CA GLU A 85 6.04 3.66 -9.05
C GLU A 85 6.28 4.35 -10.39
N GLY A 86 5.29 5.06 -10.88
CA GLY A 86 5.41 5.81 -12.12
C GLY A 86 4.12 6.49 -12.52
N SER A 87 4.25 7.40 -13.48
CA SER A 87 3.10 8.08 -14.05
C SER A 87 2.32 7.15 -14.97
N ALA A 88 0.99 7.24 -14.92
CA ALA A 88 0.12 6.46 -15.80
C ALA A 88 0.34 6.86 -17.26
N LEU A 89 0.53 5.87 -18.13
CA LEU A 89 0.69 6.10 -19.57
C LEU A 89 -0.63 6.05 -20.31
N GLY A 90 -1.64 5.42 -19.72
CA GLY A 90 -2.95 5.31 -20.31
C GLY A 90 -3.97 4.84 -19.30
N GLU A 91 -5.21 5.11 -19.60
CA GLU A 91 -6.34 4.75 -18.74
C GLU A 91 -7.48 4.24 -19.62
N ASN A 92 -8.12 3.18 -19.17
CA ASN A 92 -9.17 2.53 -19.92
C ASN A 92 -10.54 2.82 -19.32
#